data_09199a1789d1cb2e17cd2a75f74fb0de
#
_entry.id   09199a1789d1cb2e17cd2a75f74fb0de
#
_cell.length_a   1.000
_cell.length_b   1.000
_cell.length_c   1.000
_cell.angle_alpha   90.00
_cell.angle_beta   90.00
_cell.angle_gamma   90.00
#
_symmetry.space_group_name_H-M   'P 1'
#
loop_
_entity.id
_entity.type
_entity.pdbx_description
1 polymer ?
#
loop_
_entity_poly.entity_id
_entity_poly.type
_entity_poly.pdbx_seq_one_letter_code
_entity_poly.pdbx_strand_id
1 'polypeptide(L)'
;MFEPGDTVVYPHHGAGRVLEIVEQAPQGRARLYYSIQILQNGMTAMVPVDGAEKAGIRPVISEQELEEVLGVLRDDPTRMPNNWNHRIKHNREKIKTGDALEIADVLRNLALRDHEKGLSTGEKQMYSKVRGILASELMCAMHLCADDALRFLDGVLSEICARSSCAGQGVVG
;
A
#
# COMPACT_ATOMS: atom_id res chain seq x y z
N MET A 1 -0.06 7.99 -20.51
CA MET A 1 -1.21 7.15 -20.94
C MET A 1 -0.78 5.70 -20.78
N PHE A 2 -1.62 4.87 -20.16
CA PHE A 2 -1.33 3.43 -19.99
C PHE A 2 -1.89 2.63 -21.15
N GLU A 3 -1.29 1.47 -21.41
CA GLU A 3 -1.71 0.56 -22.49
C GLU A 3 -2.24 -0.77 -21.91
N PRO A 4 -3.07 -1.52 -22.64
CA PRO A 4 -3.46 -2.87 -22.24
C PRO A 4 -2.24 -3.75 -21.97
N GLY A 5 -2.20 -4.40 -20.81
CA GLY A 5 -1.07 -5.18 -20.30
C GLY A 5 -0.22 -4.45 -19.26
N ASP A 6 -0.28 -3.13 -19.19
CA ASP A 6 0.47 -2.36 -18.19
C ASP A 6 0.01 -2.71 -16.78
N THR A 7 0.98 -2.74 -15.86
CA THR A 7 0.71 -2.86 -14.44
C THR A 7 0.77 -1.49 -13.78
N VAL A 8 -0.29 -1.14 -13.07
CA VAL A 8 -0.47 0.16 -12.43
C VAL A 8 -0.86 -0.01 -10.98
N VAL A 9 -0.66 1.03 -10.19
CA VAL A 9 -1.20 1.09 -8.81
C VAL A 9 -2.41 2.00 -8.78
N TYR A 10 -3.51 1.47 -8.28
CA TYR A 10 -4.72 2.25 -8.00
C TYR A 10 -4.79 2.52 -6.50
N PRO A 11 -4.74 3.79 -6.05
CA PRO A 11 -4.83 4.15 -4.64
C PRO A 11 -5.97 3.44 -3.95
N HIS A 12 -5.78 3.00 -2.72
CA HIS A 12 -6.71 2.21 -1.90
C HIS A 12 -7.01 0.78 -2.37
N HIS A 13 -6.60 0.40 -3.60
CA HIS A 13 -6.88 -0.92 -4.16
C HIS A 13 -5.61 -1.75 -4.42
N GLY A 14 -4.44 -1.09 -4.47
CA GLY A 14 -3.16 -1.74 -4.75
C GLY A 14 -2.88 -1.93 -6.24
N ALA A 15 -2.01 -2.87 -6.56
CA ALA A 15 -1.61 -3.13 -7.93
C ALA A 15 -2.75 -3.74 -8.76
N GLY A 16 -2.83 -3.33 -10.02
CA GLY A 16 -3.80 -3.81 -11.00
C GLY A 16 -3.19 -3.88 -12.38
N ARG A 17 -3.81 -4.65 -13.27
CA ARG A 17 -3.43 -4.75 -14.67
C ARG A 17 -4.48 -4.09 -15.55
N VAL A 18 -4.04 -3.23 -16.45
CA VAL A 18 -4.90 -2.68 -17.50
C VAL A 18 -5.26 -3.80 -18.47
N LEU A 19 -6.53 -4.18 -18.53
CA LEU A 19 -7.01 -5.23 -19.42
C LEU A 19 -7.23 -4.68 -20.83
N GLU A 20 -7.95 -3.57 -20.90
CA GLU A 20 -8.36 -2.92 -22.16
C GLU A 20 -8.71 -1.45 -21.93
N ILE A 21 -8.82 -0.71 -23.03
CA ILE A 21 -9.39 0.64 -23.04
C ILE A 21 -10.74 0.56 -23.78
N VAL A 22 -11.81 0.89 -23.07
CA VAL A 22 -13.18 0.78 -23.61
C VAL A 22 -13.85 2.14 -23.69
N GLU A 23 -14.64 2.35 -24.73
CA GLU A 23 -15.49 3.53 -24.85
C GLU A 23 -16.84 3.27 -24.17
N GLN A 24 -17.23 4.15 -23.27
CA GLN A 24 -18.54 4.12 -22.62
C GLN A 24 -19.18 5.51 -22.64
N ALA A 25 -20.50 5.54 -22.67
CA ALA A 25 -21.29 6.77 -22.68
C ALA A 25 -22.34 6.79 -21.55
N PRO A 26 -21.92 6.79 -20.26
CA PRO A 26 -22.84 6.66 -19.12
C PRO A 26 -23.85 7.80 -19.00
N GLN A 27 -23.63 8.93 -19.64
CA GLN A 27 -24.54 10.09 -19.65
C GLN A 27 -24.70 10.68 -21.08
N GLY A 28 -24.65 9.83 -22.11
CA GLY A 28 -24.77 10.25 -23.50
C GLY A 28 -23.53 10.93 -24.09
N ARG A 29 -22.40 11.00 -23.34
CA ARG A 29 -21.12 11.48 -23.84
C ARG A 29 -20.13 10.34 -23.84
N ALA A 30 -19.62 9.99 -25.01
CA ALA A 30 -18.61 8.97 -25.18
C ALA A 30 -17.30 9.38 -24.45
N ARG A 31 -16.76 8.49 -23.62
CA ARG A 31 -15.48 8.64 -22.92
C ARG A 31 -14.73 7.33 -22.91
N LEU A 32 -13.41 7.41 -22.95
CA LEU A 32 -12.55 6.26 -22.81
C LEU A 32 -12.29 5.95 -21.33
N TYR A 33 -12.35 4.66 -21.00
CA TYR A 33 -12.08 4.13 -19.66
C TYR A 33 -11.02 3.05 -19.72
N TYR A 34 -10.11 3.08 -18.77
CA TYR A 34 -9.29 1.92 -18.45
C TYR A 34 -10.12 0.88 -17.71
N SER A 35 -10.12 -0.36 -18.18
CA SER A 35 -10.60 -1.53 -17.46
C SER A 35 -9.40 -2.11 -16.71
N ILE A 36 -9.36 -1.95 -15.38
CA ILE A 36 -8.22 -2.35 -14.54
C ILE A 36 -8.65 -3.49 -13.64
N GLN A 37 -8.01 -4.65 -13.79
CA GLN A 37 -8.20 -5.77 -12.88
C GLN A 37 -7.29 -5.62 -11.66
N ILE A 38 -7.88 -5.50 -10.48
CA ILE A 38 -7.15 -5.42 -9.22
C ILE A 38 -6.60 -6.82 -8.87
N LEU A 39 -5.28 -6.92 -8.70
CA LEU A 39 -4.62 -8.21 -8.50
C LEU A 39 -4.93 -8.84 -7.15
N GLN A 40 -5.21 -8.05 -6.13
CA GLN A 40 -5.47 -8.52 -4.77
C GLN A 40 -6.79 -9.29 -4.64
N ASN A 41 -7.83 -8.92 -5.38
CA ASN A 41 -9.18 -9.48 -5.23
C ASN A 41 -9.88 -9.84 -6.54
N GLY A 42 -9.22 -9.62 -7.68
CA GLY A 42 -9.76 -9.89 -9.01
C GLY A 42 -10.88 -8.96 -9.48
N MET A 43 -11.23 -7.93 -8.70
CA MET A 43 -12.23 -6.94 -9.09
C MET A 43 -11.76 -6.12 -10.29
N THR A 44 -12.70 -5.75 -11.16
CA THR A 44 -12.42 -4.83 -12.26
C THR A 44 -12.93 -3.43 -11.92
N ALA A 45 -12.01 -2.46 -12.00
CA ALA A 45 -12.31 -1.04 -11.83
C ALA A 45 -12.34 -0.34 -13.20
N MET A 46 -13.36 0.50 -13.42
CA MET A 46 -13.47 1.33 -14.62
C MET A 46 -13.05 2.76 -14.28
N VAL A 47 -11.97 3.24 -14.87
CA VAL A 47 -11.41 4.57 -14.57
C VAL A 47 -11.33 5.40 -15.85
N PRO A 48 -11.93 6.61 -15.88
CA PRO A 48 -11.82 7.49 -17.04
C PRO A 48 -10.36 7.79 -17.38
N VAL A 49 -9.96 7.67 -18.63
CA VAL A 49 -8.58 7.91 -19.09
C VAL A 49 -8.14 9.35 -18.77
N ASP A 50 -9.03 10.32 -19.00
CA ASP A 50 -8.82 11.74 -18.72
C ASP A 50 -8.81 12.10 -17.21
N GLY A 51 -9.22 11.16 -16.37
CA GLY A 51 -9.26 11.28 -14.92
C GLY A 51 -8.24 10.42 -14.17
N ALA A 52 -7.47 9.59 -14.86
CA ALA A 52 -6.59 8.60 -14.23
C ALA A 52 -5.53 9.22 -13.31
N GLU A 53 -4.88 10.31 -13.74
CA GLU A 53 -3.92 11.05 -12.91
C GLU A 53 -4.58 11.67 -11.67
N LYS A 54 -5.77 12.23 -11.82
CA LYS A 54 -6.54 12.80 -10.71
C LYS A 54 -7.00 11.72 -9.73
N ALA A 55 -7.27 10.50 -10.24
CA ALA A 55 -7.55 9.34 -9.43
C ALA A 55 -6.31 8.77 -8.72
N GLY A 56 -5.12 9.33 -9.01
CA GLY A 56 -3.85 8.91 -8.43
C GLY A 56 -3.29 7.61 -9.00
N ILE A 57 -3.77 7.18 -10.18
CA ILE A 57 -3.22 5.98 -10.83
C ILE A 57 -1.81 6.28 -11.31
N ARG A 58 -0.88 5.43 -10.92
CA ARG A 58 0.54 5.56 -11.22
C ARG A 58 1.16 4.22 -11.64
N PRO A 59 2.34 4.22 -12.27
CA PRO A 59 3.11 2.99 -12.47
C PRO A 59 3.45 2.32 -11.15
N VAL A 60 3.75 1.03 -11.20
CA VAL A 60 4.39 0.29 -10.08
C VAL A 60 5.77 0.91 -9.81
N ILE A 61 6.20 0.88 -8.55
CA ILE A 61 7.52 1.37 -8.14
C ILE A 61 8.65 0.68 -8.93
N SER A 62 9.67 1.47 -9.25
CA SER A 62 10.92 0.99 -9.82
C SER A 62 11.78 0.25 -8.78
N GLU A 63 12.85 -0.41 -9.23
CA GLU A 63 13.82 -1.05 -8.33
C GLU A 63 14.45 -0.06 -7.34
N GLN A 64 14.72 1.17 -7.78
CA GLN A 64 15.26 2.21 -6.91
C GLN A 64 14.25 2.62 -5.83
N GLU A 65 13.00 2.87 -6.22
CA GLU A 65 11.93 3.20 -5.28
C GLU A 65 11.63 2.01 -4.34
N LEU A 66 11.80 0.77 -4.79
CA LEU A 66 11.70 -0.42 -3.96
C LEU A 66 12.71 -0.39 -2.81
N GLU A 67 13.97 -0.03 -3.07
CA GLU A 67 15.00 0.11 -2.02
C GLU A 67 14.62 1.21 -1.01
N GLU A 68 14.05 2.32 -1.49
CA GLU A 68 13.56 3.40 -0.61
C GLU A 68 12.39 2.92 0.27
N VAL A 69 11.44 2.19 -0.30
CA VAL A 69 10.31 1.60 0.45
C VAL A 69 10.80 0.62 1.52
N LEU A 70 11.75 -0.25 1.18
CA LEU A 70 12.36 -1.18 2.15
C LEU A 70 13.14 -0.43 3.24
N GLY A 71 13.79 0.68 2.88
CA GLY A 71 14.43 1.60 3.83
C GLY A 71 13.43 2.15 4.84
N VAL A 72 12.31 2.69 4.37
CA VAL A 72 11.24 3.21 5.24
C VAL A 72 10.66 2.12 6.15
N LEU A 73 10.46 0.91 5.64
CA LEU A 73 9.98 -0.22 6.47
C LEU A 73 10.97 -0.58 7.60
N ARG A 74 12.28 -0.44 7.36
CA ARG A 74 13.33 -0.77 8.32
C ARG A 74 13.74 0.37 9.23
N ASP A 75 13.27 1.58 8.96
CA ASP A 75 13.54 2.76 9.79
C ASP A 75 12.83 2.71 11.15
N ASP A 76 13.25 3.61 12.03
CA ASP A 76 12.56 3.83 13.30
C ASP A 76 11.14 4.38 13.07
N PRO A 77 10.21 4.08 14.00
CA PRO A 77 8.83 4.54 13.86
C PRO A 77 8.74 6.07 13.85
N THR A 78 7.93 6.61 12.96
CA THR A 78 7.58 8.03 12.98
C THR A 78 6.59 8.31 14.10
N ARG A 79 6.62 9.53 14.63
CA ARG A 79 5.72 9.93 15.72
C ARG A 79 4.27 9.96 15.24
N MET A 80 3.44 9.12 15.85
CA MET A 80 2.00 9.12 15.63
C MET A 80 1.26 9.90 16.73
N PRO A 81 0.11 10.51 16.42
CA PRO A 81 -0.75 11.12 17.44
C PRO A 81 -1.16 10.13 18.52
N ASN A 82 -1.16 10.55 19.78
CA ASN A 82 -1.59 9.71 20.91
C ASN A 82 -3.09 9.42 20.88
N ASN A 83 -3.91 10.39 20.45
CA ASN A 83 -5.34 10.24 20.35
C ASN A 83 -5.70 9.28 19.19
N TRP A 84 -6.57 8.29 19.47
CA TRP A 84 -6.97 7.28 18.50
C TRP A 84 -7.63 7.87 17.25
N ASN A 85 -8.55 8.81 17.39
CA ASN A 85 -9.23 9.44 16.25
C ASN A 85 -8.24 10.21 15.35
N HIS A 86 -7.32 10.95 15.96
CA HIS A 86 -6.30 11.70 15.24
C HIS A 86 -5.34 10.75 14.53
N ARG A 87 -4.98 9.63 15.14
CA ARG A 87 -4.10 8.60 14.56
C ARG A 87 -4.74 7.94 13.35
N ILE A 88 -6.00 7.54 13.44
CA ILE A 88 -6.75 6.96 12.32
C ILE A 88 -6.87 7.97 11.17
N LYS A 89 -7.18 9.23 11.48
CA LYS A 89 -7.28 10.28 10.47
C LYS A 89 -5.92 10.51 9.79
N HIS A 90 -4.86 10.65 10.56
CA HIS A 90 -3.49 10.84 10.06
C HIS A 90 -3.07 9.70 9.11
N ASN A 91 -3.27 8.46 9.50
CA ASN A 91 -2.95 7.30 8.66
C ASN A 91 -3.82 7.26 7.39
N ARG A 92 -5.11 7.59 7.48
CA ARG A 92 -5.99 7.67 6.31
C ARG A 92 -5.54 8.71 5.28
N GLU A 93 -5.09 9.87 5.73
CA GLU A 93 -4.57 10.91 4.84
C GLU A 93 -3.32 10.42 4.09
N LYS A 94 -2.41 9.72 4.78
CA LYS A 94 -1.25 9.08 4.15
C LYS A 94 -1.63 8.03 3.11
N ILE A 95 -2.56 7.15 3.44
CA ILE A 95 -3.03 6.10 2.52
C ILE A 95 -3.70 6.70 1.27
N LYS A 96 -4.39 7.84 1.40
CA LYS A 96 -5.05 8.52 0.28
C LYS A 96 -4.07 9.04 -0.77
N THR A 97 -2.84 9.34 -0.39
CA THR A 97 -1.83 9.79 -1.35
C THR A 97 -1.53 8.72 -2.42
N GLY A 98 -1.69 7.44 -2.07
CA GLY A 98 -1.28 6.33 -2.92
C GLY A 98 0.24 6.15 -3.04
N ASP A 99 1.01 6.96 -2.33
CA ASP A 99 2.48 6.91 -2.31
C ASP A 99 2.95 5.67 -1.54
N ALA A 100 3.84 4.89 -2.16
CA ALA A 100 4.37 3.65 -1.56
C ALA A 100 5.17 3.90 -0.29
N LEU A 101 5.90 5.02 -0.19
CA LEU A 101 6.67 5.40 0.99
C LEU A 101 5.75 5.73 2.17
N GLU A 102 4.67 6.47 1.91
CA GLU A 102 3.66 6.80 2.93
C GLU A 102 2.90 5.55 3.41
N ILE A 103 2.58 4.63 2.50
CA ILE A 103 1.94 3.35 2.82
C ILE A 103 2.88 2.48 3.66
N ALA A 104 4.17 2.43 3.31
CA ALA A 104 5.19 1.71 4.07
C ALA A 104 5.37 2.27 5.49
N ASP A 105 5.37 3.61 5.64
CA ASP A 105 5.44 4.27 6.94
C ASP A 105 4.24 3.92 7.84
N VAL A 106 3.03 3.97 7.28
CA VAL A 106 1.82 3.57 8.01
C VAL A 106 1.87 2.10 8.43
N LEU A 107 2.28 1.21 7.51
CA LEU A 107 2.37 -0.24 7.77
C LEU A 107 3.38 -0.54 8.88
N ARG A 108 4.58 0.03 8.81
CA ARG A 108 5.62 -0.12 9.84
C ARG A 108 5.11 0.34 11.21
N ASN A 109 4.55 1.54 11.27
CA ASN A 109 4.06 2.12 12.53
C ASN A 109 2.95 1.28 13.15
N LEU A 110 2.03 0.75 12.36
CA LEU A 110 0.97 -0.14 12.83
C LEU A 110 1.52 -1.50 13.27
N ALA A 111 2.51 -2.07 12.56
CA ALA A 111 3.15 -3.33 12.94
C ALA A 111 3.85 -3.22 14.30
N LEU A 112 4.65 -2.18 14.50
CA LEU A 112 5.34 -1.92 15.76
C LEU A 112 4.35 -1.69 16.90
N ARG A 113 3.28 -0.91 16.65
CA ARG A 113 2.24 -0.68 17.64
C ARG A 113 1.50 -1.97 18.00
N ASP A 114 1.20 -2.83 17.03
CA ASP A 114 0.56 -4.12 17.29
C ASP A 114 1.43 -4.99 18.20
N HIS A 115 2.73 -5.01 17.92
CA HIS A 115 3.71 -5.74 18.73
C HIS A 115 3.81 -5.23 20.17
N GLU A 116 3.77 -3.91 20.39
CA GLU A 116 3.96 -3.30 21.71
C GLU A 116 2.67 -3.27 22.56
N LYS A 117 1.55 -2.91 21.97
CA LYS A 117 0.30 -2.57 22.67
C LYS A 117 -0.95 -3.22 22.11
N GLY A 118 -0.85 -3.84 20.93
CA GLY A 118 -2.00 -4.30 20.16
C GLY A 118 -2.72 -3.17 19.42
N LEU A 119 -3.54 -3.56 18.44
CA LEU A 119 -4.33 -2.67 17.61
C LEU A 119 -5.81 -2.75 17.96
N SER A 120 -6.49 -1.60 17.87
CA SER A 120 -7.97 -1.56 17.87
C SER A 120 -8.52 -2.24 16.60
N THR A 121 -9.82 -2.55 16.60
CA THR A 121 -10.49 -3.16 15.43
C THR A 121 -10.29 -2.33 14.16
N GLY A 122 -10.44 -1.00 14.23
CA GLY A 122 -10.23 -0.10 13.09
C GLY A 122 -8.78 -0.07 12.62
N GLU A 123 -7.81 -0.12 13.53
CA GLU A 123 -6.39 -0.20 13.19
C GLU A 123 -6.02 -1.55 12.57
N LYS A 124 -6.60 -2.65 13.03
CA LYS A 124 -6.42 -3.99 12.43
C LYS A 124 -6.93 -4.06 10.99
N GLN A 125 -8.10 -3.48 10.73
CA GLN A 125 -8.64 -3.37 9.36
C GLN A 125 -7.71 -2.53 8.46
N MET A 126 -7.23 -1.42 8.97
CA MET A 126 -6.29 -0.55 8.26
C MET A 126 -4.96 -1.28 7.99
N TYR A 127 -4.40 -1.96 8.99
CA TYR A 127 -3.19 -2.76 8.85
C TYR A 127 -3.33 -3.83 7.76
N SER A 128 -4.42 -4.61 7.80
CA SER A 128 -4.69 -5.64 6.79
C SER A 128 -4.80 -5.03 5.38
N LYS A 129 -5.45 -3.88 5.26
CA LYS A 129 -5.59 -3.18 3.99
C LYS A 129 -4.25 -2.70 3.43
N VAL A 130 -3.47 -1.95 4.22
CA VAL A 130 -2.19 -1.40 3.74
C VAL A 130 -1.16 -2.50 3.48
N ARG A 131 -1.18 -3.57 4.27
CA ARG A 131 -0.36 -4.76 4.04
C ARG A 131 -0.67 -5.41 2.68
N GLY A 132 -1.94 -5.57 2.35
CA GLY A 132 -2.37 -6.11 1.05
C GLY A 132 -2.00 -5.19 -0.12
N ILE A 133 -2.18 -3.88 0.02
CA ILE A 133 -1.81 -2.88 -1.00
C ILE A 133 -0.30 -2.96 -1.28
N LEU A 134 0.53 -2.87 -0.24
CA LEU A 134 1.98 -2.89 -0.41
C LEU A 134 2.47 -4.24 -0.94
N ALA A 135 1.94 -5.36 -0.43
CA ALA A 135 2.29 -6.69 -0.93
C ALA A 135 1.96 -6.87 -2.41
N SER A 136 0.82 -6.34 -2.89
CA SER A 136 0.47 -6.40 -4.32
C SER A 136 1.43 -5.60 -5.20
N GLU A 137 1.95 -4.49 -4.72
CA GLU A 137 2.94 -3.69 -5.42
C GLU A 137 4.32 -4.38 -5.41
N LEU A 138 4.75 -4.91 -4.26
CA LEU A 138 5.98 -5.70 -4.15
C LEU A 138 5.96 -6.95 -5.03
N MET A 139 4.82 -7.63 -5.13
CA MET A 139 4.62 -8.75 -6.05
C MET A 139 4.99 -8.38 -7.48
N CYS A 140 4.53 -7.21 -7.94
CA CYS A 140 4.82 -6.73 -9.28
C CYS A 140 6.28 -6.25 -9.43
N ALA A 141 6.78 -5.44 -8.48
CA ALA A 141 8.11 -4.85 -8.52
C ALA A 141 9.23 -5.91 -8.41
N MET A 142 9.00 -6.98 -7.66
CA MET A 142 9.97 -8.06 -7.42
C MET A 142 9.72 -9.31 -8.26
N HIS A 143 8.70 -9.31 -9.12
CA HIS A 143 8.30 -10.49 -9.93
C HIS A 143 8.04 -11.74 -9.09
N LEU A 144 7.40 -11.59 -7.93
CA LEU A 144 7.04 -12.66 -7.02
C LEU A 144 5.58 -13.11 -7.22
N CYS A 145 5.23 -14.29 -6.74
CA CYS A 145 3.83 -14.65 -6.54
C CYS A 145 3.26 -13.94 -5.29
N ALA A 146 1.94 -13.91 -5.16
CA ALA A 146 1.26 -13.22 -4.06
C ALA A 146 1.70 -13.73 -2.68
N ASP A 147 1.82 -15.06 -2.52
CA ASP A 147 2.22 -15.67 -1.25
C ASP A 147 3.67 -15.35 -0.88
N ASP A 148 4.58 -15.31 -1.86
CA ASP A 148 5.97 -14.98 -1.64
C ASP A 148 6.15 -13.50 -1.31
N ALA A 149 5.40 -12.60 -1.96
CA ALA A 149 5.39 -11.17 -1.64
C ALA A 149 4.90 -10.91 -0.20
N LEU A 150 3.82 -11.59 0.22
CA LEU A 150 3.31 -11.50 1.59
C LEU A 150 4.33 -12.05 2.60
N ARG A 151 4.95 -13.20 2.34
CA ARG A 151 5.99 -13.78 3.20
C ARG A 151 7.20 -12.88 3.32
N PHE A 152 7.63 -12.28 2.21
CA PHE A 152 8.74 -11.32 2.22
C PHE A 152 8.42 -10.10 3.09
N LEU A 153 7.25 -9.50 2.90
CA LEU A 153 6.80 -8.34 3.66
C LEU A 153 6.67 -8.66 5.16
N ASP A 154 6.07 -9.79 5.51
CA ASP A 154 5.93 -10.24 6.89
C ASP A 154 7.31 -10.52 7.54
N GLY A 155 8.26 -11.02 6.78
CA GLY A 155 9.65 -11.20 7.22
C GLY A 155 10.29 -9.89 7.62
N VAL A 156 10.18 -8.85 6.78
CA VAL A 156 10.70 -7.51 7.06
C VAL A 156 10.04 -6.92 8.31
N LEU A 157 8.70 -7.03 8.43
CA LEU A 157 7.96 -6.54 9.61
C LEU A 157 8.36 -7.27 10.89
N SER A 158 8.60 -8.58 10.82
CA SER A 158 9.08 -9.37 11.96
C SER A 158 10.47 -8.96 12.41
N GLU A 159 11.38 -8.65 11.50
CA GLU A 159 12.72 -8.15 11.80
C GLU A 159 12.68 -6.83 12.58
N ILE A 160 11.84 -5.88 12.17
CA ILE A 160 11.73 -4.59 12.86
C ILE A 160 11.10 -4.73 14.25
N CYS A 161 10.11 -5.61 14.41
CA CYS A 161 9.50 -5.90 15.71
C CYS A 161 10.52 -6.55 16.67
N ALA A 162 11.35 -7.47 16.19
CA ALA A 162 12.41 -8.10 16.98
C ALA A 162 13.47 -7.09 17.46
N ARG A 163 13.88 -6.16 16.59
CA ARG A 163 14.81 -5.08 16.97
C ARG A 163 14.24 -4.16 18.04
N SER A 164 12.96 -3.79 17.93
CA SER A 164 12.27 -2.96 18.92
C SER A 164 12.24 -3.61 20.28
N SER A 165 12.03 -4.93 20.37
CA SER A 165 12.06 -5.69 21.62
C SER A 165 13.45 -5.70 22.28
N CYS A 166 14.52 -5.79 21.50
CA CYS A 166 15.90 -5.77 22.02
C CYS A 166 16.30 -4.38 22.56
N ALA A 167 15.82 -3.29 21.95
CA ALA A 167 16.10 -1.92 22.40
C ALA A 167 15.44 -1.59 23.75
N GLY A 168 14.30 -2.24 24.07
CA GLY A 168 13.59 -2.06 25.35
C GLY A 168 14.21 -2.78 26.54
N GLN A 169 15.15 -3.69 26.34
CA GLN A 169 15.82 -4.45 27.42
C GLN A 169 17.14 -3.84 27.90
N GLY A 170 17.59 -2.74 27.30
CA GLY A 170 18.88 -2.11 27.56
C GLY A 170 18.94 -1.06 28.68
N VAL A 171 17.86 -0.82 29.45
CA VAL A 171 17.85 0.15 30.55
C VAL A 171 17.28 -0.47 31.83
N VAL A 172 18.00 -1.40 32.41
CA VAL A 172 17.94 -1.72 33.84
C VAL A 172 19.37 -2.00 34.27
N GLY A 173 20.01 -0.96 34.77
CA GLY A 173 21.30 -0.99 35.39
C GLY A 173 21.47 0.28 36.17
#